data_3c42a67a84be58807d620c9a6557185b
#
_entry.id   3c42a67a84be58807d620c9a6557185b
#
_cell.length_a   1.000
_cell.length_b   1.000
_cell.length_c   1.000
_cell.angle_alpha   90.00
_cell.angle_beta   90.00
_cell.angle_gamma   90.00
#
_symmetry.space_group_name_H-M   'P 1'
#
loop_
_entity.id
_entity.type
_entity.pdbx_description
1 polymer ?
#
loop_
_entity_poly.entity_id
_entity_poly.type
_entity_poly.pdbx_seq_one_letter_code
_entity_poly.pdbx_strand_id
1 'polypeptide(L)'
;MESLFAYVGCYTTPERKGRGNGINVYKVDRRTGVFTHVQRVGGLENPSFLAIDRAGRHLYSVHGDRSEATSFAIAPSTGHLRLLNRQSTGGYNPIHLSFDKAGRFLVIANYGTDSTAVLPIARDGTLQPYSTPTTVTGTIGPHRVEQKNIRPHHNPLDRSGRYFFVPCKGGDVVISYRLDARRGVLVEAGRVASRPGAGPRHIGFHPRRPFAYVINELDSTITTYRQAGARLAPLQVVRSTPPDFTGYSTGAEIAVDRAGRTAYVSNRGHDSIGVFAIDRLSGTLTARQWVPTKGTVPRFFALDPTERFLYVANQGSHTIFAYRAGRDGKLSPTSIKVNVGSPACIVFSGGETR
;
A
#
# COMPACT_ATOMS: atom_id res chain seq x y z
N MET A 1 3.42 -12.90 25.62
CA MET A 1 3.64 -12.20 24.32
C MET A 1 2.29 -12.01 23.65
N GLU A 2 1.96 -10.80 23.24
CA GLU A 2 0.71 -10.53 22.52
C GLU A 2 0.63 -11.35 21.22
N SER A 3 -0.57 -11.87 20.94
CA SER A 3 -0.84 -12.60 19.70
C SER A 3 -0.65 -11.69 18.48
N LEU A 4 -0.04 -12.21 17.43
CA LEU A 4 0.09 -11.53 16.16
C LEU A 4 -1.01 -12.00 15.21
N PHE A 5 -1.72 -11.07 14.60
CA PHE A 5 -2.74 -11.36 13.61
C PHE A 5 -2.41 -10.70 12.27
N ALA A 6 -2.76 -11.38 11.18
CA ALA A 6 -2.72 -10.84 9.83
C ALA A 6 -4.15 -10.71 9.29
N TYR A 7 -4.43 -9.59 8.63
CA TYR A 7 -5.70 -9.32 7.97
C TYR A 7 -5.46 -9.20 6.48
N VAL A 8 -6.18 -10.00 5.71
CA VAL A 8 -6.03 -10.10 4.26
C VAL A 8 -7.30 -9.63 3.57
N GLY A 9 -7.21 -8.49 2.90
CA GLY A 9 -8.27 -7.97 2.04
C GLY A 9 -8.19 -8.61 0.65
N CYS A 10 -9.35 -8.93 0.07
CA CYS A 10 -9.43 -9.68 -1.17
C CYS A 10 -10.34 -9.01 -2.19
N TYR A 11 -10.05 -9.18 -3.48
CA TYR A 11 -11.04 -8.89 -4.52
C TYR A 11 -12.09 -9.99 -4.56
N THR A 12 -13.36 -9.58 -4.62
CA THR A 12 -14.51 -10.49 -4.48
C THR A 12 -15.44 -10.49 -5.69
N THR A 13 -15.34 -9.47 -6.57
CA THR A 13 -16.28 -9.30 -7.67
C THR A 13 -15.78 -9.93 -8.99
N PRO A 14 -16.68 -10.39 -9.86
CA PRO A 14 -16.33 -10.98 -11.16
C PRO A 14 -15.56 -10.02 -12.07
N GLU A 15 -15.87 -8.72 -12.05
CA GLU A 15 -15.20 -7.68 -12.86
C GLU A 15 -13.71 -7.61 -12.58
N ARG A 16 -13.31 -7.90 -11.32
CA ARG A 16 -11.91 -8.05 -10.89
C ARG A 16 -11.37 -9.45 -11.06
N LYS A 17 -12.12 -10.37 -11.67
CA LYS A 17 -11.81 -11.81 -11.66
C LYS A 17 -11.55 -12.30 -10.24
N GLY A 18 -12.27 -11.71 -9.28
CA GLY A 18 -12.11 -11.94 -7.85
C GLY A 18 -12.64 -13.32 -7.46
N ARG A 19 -11.84 -14.05 -6.70
CA ARG A 19 -12.21 -15.32 -6.04
C ARG A 19 -12.17 -15.19 -4.52
N GLY A 20 -12.03 -13.96 -4.03
CA GLY A 20 -12.04 -13.66 -2.61
C GLY A 20 -13.45 -13.71 -2.02
N ASN A 21 -13.51 -13.70 -0.71
CA ASN A 21 -14.75 -13.81 0.06
C ASN A 21 -14.84 -12.75 1.18
N GLY A 22 -14.10 -11.65 1.04
CA GLY A 22 -14.07 -10.55 1.99
C GLY A 22 -12.71 -10.34 2.64
N ILE A 23 -12.67 -10.13 3.96
CA ILE A 23 -11.44 -10.04 4.75
C ILE A 23 -11.23 -11.35 5.48
N ASN A 24 -10.04 -11.94 5.36
CA ASN A 24 -9.63 -13.14 6.08
C ASN A 24 -8.67 -12.76 7.20
N VAL A 25 -8.92 -13.25 8.41
CA VAL A 25 -8.11 -13.03 9.60
C VAL A 25 -7.34 -14.30 9.92
N TYR A 26 -6.04 -14.15 10.17
CA TYR A 26 -5.15 -15.24 10.53
C TYR A 26 -4.39 -14.93 11.81
N LYS A 27 -4.26 -15.91 12.68
CA LYS A 27 -3.26 -15.90 13.75
C LYS A 27 -1.92 -16.26 13.13
N VAL A 28 -0.86 -15.52 13.49
CA VAL A 28 0.48 -15.70 12.95
C VAL A 28 1.41 -16.20 14.04
N ASP A 29 2.05 -17.33 13.81
CA ASP A 29 3.11 -17.80 14.69
C ASP A 29 4.38 -16.95 14.48
N ARG A 30 4.75 -16.17 15.48
CA ARG A 30 5.88 -15.23 15.39
C ARG A 30 7.22 -15.92 15.12
N ARG A 31 7.38 -17.18 15.50
CA ARG A 31 8.63 -17.94 15.35
C ARG A 31 8.74 -18.58 13.97
N THR A 32 7.67 -19.20 13.52
CA THR A 32 7.65 -19.98 12.27
C THR A 32 7.13 -19.19 11.08
N GLY A 33 6.34 -18.13 11.29
CA GLY A 33 5.68 -17.35 10.25
C GLY A 33 4.40 -18.00 9.70
N VAL A 34 3.96 -19.13 10.27
CA VAL A 34 2.79 -19.87 9.79
C VAL A 34 1.50 -19.13 10.13
N PHE A 35 0.57 -19.09 9.16
CA PHE A 35 -0.77 -18.53 9.29
C PHE A 35 -1.77 -19.62 9.64
N THR A 36 -2.57 -19.39 10.70
CA THR A 36 -3.74 -20.21 11.04
C THR A 36 -5.00 -19.35 10.88
N HIS A 37 -5.93 -19.76 10.02
CA HIS A 37 -7.17 -19.02 9.77
C HIS A 37 -8.05 -18.99 11.02
N VAL A 38 -8.58 -17.81 11.38
CA VAL A 38 -9.42 -17.63 12.58
C VAL A 38 -10.77 -17.00 12.29
N GLN A 39 -10.89 -16.19 11.22
CA GLN A 39 -12.16 -15.58 10.85
C GLN A 39 -12.22 -15.21 9.37
N ARG A 40 -13.39 -15.32 8.79
CA ARG A 40 -13.78 -14.72 7.51
C ARG A 40 -14.86 -13.67 7.75
N VAL A 41 -14.63 -12.43 7.31
CA VAL A 41 -15.62 -11.36 7.29
C VAL A 41 -16.15 -11.24 5.87
N GLY A 42 -17.31 -11.84 5.63
CA GLY A 42 -18.00 -11.86 4.33
C GLY A 42 -18.90 -10.65 4.11
N GLY A 43 -19.61 -10.61 2.97
CA GLY A 43 -20.55 -9.53 2.62
C GLY A 43 -19.86 -8.19 2.34
N LEU A 44 -18.58 -8.23 1.97
CA LEU A 44 -17.78 -7.07 1.60
C LEU A 44 -17.38 -7.17 0.13
N GLU A 45 -17.68 -6.14 -0.63
CA GLU A 45 -17.22 -6.06 -2.00
C GLU A 45 -15.83 -5.43 -2.07
N ASN A 46 -14.89 -6.14 -2.66
CA ASN A 46 -13.52 -5.70 -2.94
C ASN A 46 -12.86 -4.92 -1.78
N PRO A 47 -12.76 -5.47 -0.54
CA PRO A 47 -11.98 -4.82 0.53
C PRO A 47 -10.50 -4.85 0.14
N SER A 48 -10.10 -3.95 -0.78
CA SER A 48 -8.86 -4.03 -1.54
C SER A 48 -7.66 -3.41 -0.85
N PHE A 49 -7.90 -2.54 0.13
CA PHE A 49 -6.83 -1.97 0.96
C PHE A 49 -7.30 -1.84 2.40
N LEU A 50 -6.40 -2.13 3.32
CA LEU A 50 -6.65 -2.18 4.76
C LEU A 50 -5.62 -1.33 5.50
N ALA A 51 -6.03 -0.72 6.62
CA ALA A 51 -5.10 -0.15 7.60
C ALA A 51 -5.62 -0.36 9.01
N ILE A 52 -4.71 -0.51 9.97
CA ILE A 52 -5.01 -0.65 11.39
C ILE A 52 -4.59 0.64 12.09
N ASP A 53 -5.39 1.14 13.03
CA ASP A 53 -5.04 2.30 13.82
C ASP A 53 -3.78 2.02 14.68
N ARG A 54 -3.09 3.07 15.09
CA ARG A 54 -1.85 2.94 15.86
C ARG A 54 -2.00 2.19 17.18
N ALA A 55 -3.21 2.21 17.74
CA ALA A 55 -3.53 1.51 18.99
C ALA A 55 -3.85 0.02 18.77
N GLY A 56 -3.95 -0.44 17.52
CA GLY A 56 -4.30 -1.83 17.19
C GLY A 56 -5.74 -2.20 17.52
N ARG A 57 -6.62 -1.20 17.71
CA ARG A 57 -8.00 -1.42 18.16
C ARG A 57 -9.02 -1.42 17.03
N HIS A 58 -8.69 -0.76 15.92
CA HIS A 58 -9.62 -0.64 14.79
C HIS A 58 -8.90 -0.94 13.48
N LEU A 59 -9.63 -1.58 12.58
CA LEU A 59 -9.24 -1.80 11.20
C LEU A 59 -10.19 -1.04 10.29
N TYR A 60 -9.63 -0.42 9.25
CA TYR A 60 -10.38 0.29 8.22
C TYR A 60 -10.10 -0.33 6.86
N SER A 61 -11.13 -0.40 6.03
CA SER A 61 -11.07 -0.92 4.67
C SER A 61 -11.64 0.08 3.68
N VAL A 62 -11.03 0.18 2.51
CA VAL A 62 -11.67 0.78 1.33
C VAL A 62 -12.09 -0.31 0.35
N HIS A 63 -13.10 0.00 -0.46
CA HIS A 63 -13.75 -0.96 -1.35
C HIS A 63 -13.53 -0.57 -2.81
N GLY A 64 -12.63 -1.28 -3.49
CA GLY A 64 -12.36 -1.07 -4.92
C GLY A 64 -13.62 -1.24 -5.76
N ASP A 65 -13.79 -0.37 -6.77
CA ASP A 65 -14.96 -0.29 -7.65
C ASP A 65 -16.29 0.03 -6.93
N ARG A 66 -16.19 0.60 -5.73
CA ARG A 66 -17.31 1.13 -4.94
C ARG A 66 -16.98 2.56 -4.50
N SER A 67 -17.75 3.10 -3.55
CA SER A 67 -17.60 4.49 -3.08
C SER A 67 -17.65 4.57 -1.56
N GLU A 68 -17.16 3.54 -0.86
CA GLU A 68 -17.26 3.45 0.59
C GLU A 68 -15.97 3.02 1.27
N ALA A 69 -15.88 3.37 2.55
CA ALA A 69 -14.94 2.84 3.52
C ALA A 69 -15.71 2.21 4.69
N THR A 70 -15.14 1.18 5.28
CA THR A 70 -15.73 0.43 6.40
C THR A 70 -14.78 0.43 7.58
N SER A 71 -15.31 0.63 8.79
CA SER A 71 -14.58 0.50 10.05
C SER A 71 -14.97 -0.75 10.82
N PHE A 72 -14.00 -1.35 11.51
CA PHE A 72 -14.15 -2.55 12.33
C PHE A 72 -13.44 -2.36 13.66
N ALA A 73 -14.04 -2.87 14.75
CA ALA A 73 -13.32 -3.10 16.00
C ALA A 73 -12.55 -4.41 15.94
N ILE A 74 -11.33 -4.41 16.49
CA ILE A 74 -10.46 -5.59 16.62
C ILE A 74 -10.56 -6.12 18.05
N ALA A 75 -10.93 -7.40 18.22
CA ALA A 75 -10.86 -8.08 19.50
C ALA A 75 -9.40 -8.43 19.84
N PRO A 76 -8.78 -7.87 20.88
CA PRO A 76 -7.33 -7.99 21.10
C PRO A 76 -6.83 -9.43 21.29
N SER A 77 -7.63 -10.28 21.93
CA SER A 77 -7.25 -11.66 22.24
C SER A 77 -7.38 -12.63 21.07
N THR A 78 -8.36 -12.39 20.18
CA THR A 78 -8.70 -13.30 19.07
C THR A 78 -8.39 -12.75 17.70
N GLY A 79 -8.16 -11.42 17.58
CA GLY A 79 -8.00 -10.73 16.30
C GLY A 79 -9.29 -10.58 15.51
N HIS A 80 -10.44 -11.05 16.03
CA HIS A 80 -11.71 -11.00 15.33
C HIS A 80 -12.15 -9.57 15.03
N LEU A 81 -12.70 -9.38 13.85
CA LEU A 81 -13.28 -8.12 13.40
C LEU A 81 -14.78 -8.10 13.67
N ARG A 82 -15.26 -7.00 14.26
CA ARG A 82 -16.67 -6.67 14.39
C ARG A 82 -16.92 -5.37 13.63
N LEU A 83 -17.85 -5.39 12.68
CA LEU A 83 -18.26 -4.20 11.92
C LEU A 83 -18.74 -3.10 12.88
N LEU A 84 -18.27 -1.89 12.67
CA LEU A 84 -18.73 -0.70 13.34
C LEU A 84 -19.69 0.08 12.44
N ASN A 85 -19.18 0.63 11.34
CA ASN A 85 -20.02 1.34 10.37
C ASN A 85 -19.37 1.40 8.99
N ARG A 86 -20.12 1.96 8.03
CA ARG A 86 -19.67 2.32 6.69
C ARG A 86 -19.95 3.78 6.43
N GLN A 87 -19.08 4.43 5.63
CA GLN A 87 -19.23 5.80 5.17
C GLN A 87 -18.87 5.92 3.70
N SER A 88 -19.53 6.84 3.00
CA SER A 88 -19.14 7.22 1.66
C SER A 88 -17.76 7.86 1.67
N THR A 89 -16.95 7.59 0.63
CA THR A 89 -15.67 8.26 0.39
C THR A 89 -15.79 9.50 -0.48
N GLY A 90 -17.01 9.88 -0.89
CA GLY A 90 -17.25 11.02 -1.76
C GLY A 90 -16.66 10.88 -3.17
N GLY A 91 -16.26 9.66 -3.55
CA GLY A 91 -15.69 9.37 -4.86
C GLY A 91 -15.79 7.89 -5.20
N TYR A 92 -15.34 7.52 -6.38
CA TYR A 92 -15.42 6.16 -6.90
C TYR A 92 -14.06 5.46 -6.89
N ASN A 93 -14.07 4.16 -6.65
CA ASN A 93 -12.92 3.28 -6.62
C ASN A 93 -11.83 3.75 -5.64
N PRO A 94 -12.14 3.88 -4.34
CA PRO A 94 -11.15 4.15 -3.33
C PRO A 94 -10.17 2.96 -3.23
N ILE A 95 -8.87 3.24 -3.36
CA ILE A 95 -7.85 2.17 -3.47
C ILE A 95 -6.77 2.23 -2.42
N HIS A 96 -6.69 3.33 -1.68
CA HIS A 96 -5.74 3.48 -0.58
C HIS A 96 -6.32 4.36 0.52
N LEU A 97 -5.90 4.09 1.75
CA LEU A 97 -6.24 4.86 2.93
C LEU A 97 -5.03 4.99 3.87
N SER A 98 -4.94 6.10 4.58
CA SER A 98 -3.94 6.33 5.62
C SER A 98 -4.48 7.25 6.70
N PHE A 99 -3.80 7.29 7.85
CA PHE A 99 -4.18 8.13 8.98
C PHE A 99 -3.40 9.43 9.01
N ASP A 100 -3.99 10.48 9.59
CA ASP A 100 -3.22 11.61 10.08
C ASP A 100 -2.36 11.20 11.30
N LYS A 101 -1.38 12.03 11.64
CA LYS A 101 -0.44 11.73 12.73
C LYS A 101 -1.11 11.44 14.09
N ALA A 102 -2.25 12.07 14.34
CA ALA A 102 -3.00 11.91 15.58
C ALA A 102 -4.02 10.77 15.55
N GLY A 103 -4.23 10.12 14.39
CA GLY A 103 -5.23 9.06 14.21
C GLY A 103 -6.67 9.55 14.30
N ARG A 104 -6.92 10.86 14.04
CA ARG A 104 -8.25 11.47 14.10
C ARG A 104 -8.95 11.53 12.75
N PHE A 105 -8.19 11.34 11.68
CA PHE A 105 -8.71 11.39 10.32
C PHE A 105 -8.19 10.23 9.49
N LEU A 106 -9.08 9.68 8.68
CA LEU A 106 -8.75 8.76 7.61
C LEU A 106 -8.71 9.53 6.30
N VAL A 107 -7.57 9.49 5.61
CA VAL A 107 -7.38 10.10 4.28
C VAL A 107 -7.45 9.01 3.23
N ILE A 108 -8.26 9.21 2.21
CA ILE A 108 -8.57 8.19 1.18
C ILE A 108 -8.22 8.75 -0.21
N ALA A 109 -7.63 7.91 -1.06
CA ALA A 109 -7.42 8.18 -2.47
C ALA A 109 -8.51 7.49 -3.30
N ASN A 110 -9.36 8.28 -3.97
CA ASN A 110 -10.40 7.84 -4.89
C ASN A 110 -9.85 7.84 -6.33
N TYR A 111 -9.38 6.70 -6.76
CA TYR A 111 -8.72 6.50 -8.06
C TYR A 111 -9.63 6.77 -9.26
N GLY A 112 -10.90 6.42 -9.15
CA GLY A 112 -11.86 6.52 -10.26
C GLY A 112 -12.39 7.92 -10.51
N THR A 113 -12.38 8.81 -9.50
CA THR A 113 -12.89 10.17 -9.57
C THR A 113 -11.83 11.26 -9.40
N ASP A 114 -10.55 10.88 -9.46
CA ASP A 114 -9.44 11.82 -9.32
C ASP A 114 -9.59 12.73 -8.09
N SER A 115 -9.88 12.14 -6.94
CA SER A 115 -10.10 12.90 -5.71
C SER A 115 -9.48 12.24 -4.48
N THR A 116 -9.36 13.03 -3.42
CA THR A 116 -9.05 12.52 -2.08
C THR A 116 -10.14 12.95 -1.12
N ALA A 117 -10.47 12.10 -0.15
CA ALA A 117 -11.43 12.40 0.89
C ALA A 117 -10.77 12.31 2.27
N VAL A 118 -11.30 13.10 3.21
CA VAL A 118 -10.88 13.11 4.63
C VAL A 118 -12.10 12.82 5.48
N LEU A 119 -12.09 11.66 6.14
CA LEU A 119 -13.17 11.22 7.03
C LEU A 119 -12.70 11.35 8.49
N PRO A 120 -13.39 12.10 9.34
CA PRO A 120 -13.11 12.10 10.77
C PRO A 120 -13.36 10.71 11.39
N ILE A 121 -12.55 10.36 12.38
CA ILE A 121 -12.68 9.13 13.16
C ILE A 121 -13.15 9.52 14.57
N ALA A 122 -14.27 8.96 15.00
CA ALA A 122 -14.78 9.14 16.35
C ALA A 122 -13.98 8.32 17.39
N ARG A 123 -14.16 8.61 18.68
CA ARG A 123 -13.40 7.92 19.76
C ARG A 123 -13.65 6.42 19.84
N ASP A 124 -14.81 5.96 19.37
CA ASP A 124 -15.19 4.54 19.30
C ASP A 124 -14.72 3.84 18.04
N GLY A 125 -13.98 4.54 17.15
CA GLY A 125 -13.47 4.03 15.90
C GLY A 125 -14.43 4.12 14.72
N THR A 126 -15.64 4.65 14.90
CA THR A 126 -16.58 4.84 13.79
C THR A 126 -16.12 5.97 12.87
N LEU A 127 -16.32 5.79 11.56
CA LEU A 127 -16.10 6.84 10.56
C LEU A 127 -17.25 7.85 10.58
N GLN A 128 -16.91 9.13 10.49
CA GLN A 128 -17.87 10.21 10.32
C GLN A 128 -17.92 10.64 8.85
N PRO A 129 -19.00 11.30 8.42
CA PRO A 129 -19.08 11.81 7.05
C PRO A 129 -17.92 12.73 6.70
N TYR A 130 -17.42 12.64 5.45
CA TYR A 130 -16.44 13.57 4.90
C TYR A 130 -17.09 14.98 4.71
N SER A 131 -16.26 16.03 4.69
CA SER A 131 -16.73 17.39 4.43
C SER A 131 -16.90 17.67 2.93
N THR A 132 -15.81 17.65 2.19
CA THR A 132 -15.77 17.84 0.74
C THR A 132 -14.52 17.13 0.19
N PRO A 133 -14.66 16.29 -0.85
CA PRO A 133 -13.49 15.68 -1.48
C PRO A 133 -12.61 16.76 -2.14
N THR A 134 -11.30 16.58 -2.03
CA THR A 134 -10.34 17.43 -2.74
C THR A 134 -10.11 16.84 -4.13
N THR A 135 -10.44 17.59 -5.18
CA THR A 135 -10.14 17.19 -6.56
C THR A 135 -8.63 17.22 -6.79
N VAL A 136 -8.10 16.16 -7.37
CA VAL A 136 -6.70 16.07 -7.79
C VAL A 136 -6.60 16.48 -9.26
N THR A 137 -5.94 17.61 -9.52
CA THR A 137 -5.84 18.20 -10.86
C THR A 137 -4.43 18.07 -11.45
N GLY A 138 -4.35 18.03 -12.77
CA GLY A 138 -3.08 17.94 -13.50
C GLY A 138 -3.29 17.62 -14.98
N THR A 139 -2.19 17.43 -15.68
CA THR A 139 -2.18 16.96 -17.06
C THR A 139 -2.06 15.44 -17.07
N ILE A 140 -2.81 14.75 -17.91
CA ILE A 140 -2.71 13.30 -18.09
C ILE A 140 -1.43 12.94 -18.86
N GLY A 141 -0.87 11.79 -18.58
CA GLY A 141 0.32 11.25 -19.26
C GLY A 141 -0.01 10.68 -20.65
N PRO A 142 1.02 10.22 -21.37
CA PRO A 142 0.89 9.80 -22.77
C PRO A 142 0.31 8.38 -22.99
N HIS A 143 0.14 7.58 -21.96
CA HIS A 143 -0.30 6.18 -22.10
C HIS A 143 -1.80 6.10 -22.41
N ARG A 144 -2.14 5.80 -23.66
CA ARG A 144 -3.50 5.89 -24.22
C ARG A 144 -4.57 5.09 -23.43
N VAL A 145 -4.23 4.02 -22.77
CA VAL A 145 -5.17 3.15 -22.04
C VAL A 145 -5.15 3.47 -20.54
N GLU A 146 -3.96 3.60 -19.97
CA GLU A 146 -3.78 3.66 -18.52
C GLU A 146 -3.76 5.08 -17.94
N GLN A 147 -3.69 6.12 -18.78
CA GLN A 147 -3.59 7.52 -18.35
C GLN A 147 -4.71 8.39 -18.92
N LYS A 148 -5.96 7.90 -18.81
CA LYS A 148 -7.16 8.65 -19.23
C LYS A 148 -7.62 9.69 -18.20
N ASN A 149 -7.19 9.56 -16.96
CA ASN A 149 -7.52 10.38 -15.79
C ASN A 149 -6.25 10.53 -14.94
N ILE A 150 -6.24 11.41 -13.94
CA ILE A 150 -5.07 11.66 -13.07
C ILE A 150 -4.74 10.45 -12.19
N ARG A 151 -5.73 9.74 -11.67
CA ARG A 151 -5.63 8.46 -10.96
C ARG A 151 -4.70 8.51 -9.72
N PRO A 152 -5.07 9.24 -8.65
CA PRO A 152 -4.35 9.16 -7.36
C PRO A 152 -4.36 7.72 -6.87
N HIS A 153 -3.16 7.15 -6.59
CA HIS A 153 -3.06 5.72 -6.33
C HIS A 153 -2.62 5.38 -4.90
N HIS A 154 -1.96 6.28 -4.21
CA HIS A 154 -1.44 6.11 -2.85
C HIS A 154 -1.53 7.44 -2.12
N ASN A 155 -1.57 7.45 -0.80
CA ASN A 155 -1.60 8.69 -0.02
C ASN A 155 -0.99 8.55 1.38
N PRO A 156 0.21 7.96 1.53
CA PRO A 156 0.82 7.80 2.84
C PRO A 156 1.21 9.14 3.44
N LEU A 157 1.13 9.22 4.76
CA LEU A 157 1.69 10.31 5.53
C LEU A 157 3.21 10.16 5.61
N ASP A 158 3.94 11.24 5.40
CA ASP A 158 5.38 11.24 5.51
C ASP A 158 5.85 11.09 6.97
N ARG A 159 7.10 10.77 7.17
CA ARG A 159 7.71 10.56 8.49
C ARG A 159 7.58 11.77 9.44
N SER A 160 7.50 12.98 8.92
CA SER A 160 7.29 14.19 9.75
C SER A 160 5.87 14.25 10.32
N GLY A 161 4.93 13.52 9.70
CA GLY A 161 3.52 13.57 10.02
C GLY A 161 2.83 14.85 9.57
N ARG A 162 3.39 15.55 8.56
CA ARG A 162 2.87 16.82 8.07
C ARG A 162 2.35 16.79 6.65
N TYR A 163 2.84 15.85 5.82
CA TYR A 163 2.53 15.83 4.40
C TYR A 163 2.07 14.45 3.95
N PHE A 164 0.95 14.40 3.25
CA PHE A 164 0.51 13.23 2.50
C PHE A 164 1.09 13.32 1.10
N PHE A 165 1.74 12.25 0.64
CA PHE A 165 2.26 12.20 -0.72
C PHE A 165 1.37 11.30 -1.57
N VAL A 166 0.89 11.84 -2.69
CA VAL A 166 -0.08 11.21 -3.57
C VAL A 166 0.54 10.99 -4.94
N PRO A 167 1.14 9.81 -5.20
CA PRO A 167 1.48 9.40 -6.56
C PRO A 167 0.22 9.27 -7.40
N CYS A 168 0.22 9.94 -8.56
CA CYS A 168 -0.90 9.98 -9.50
C CYS A 168 -0.50 9.25 -10.79
N LYS A 169 -0.92 7.99 -10.91
CA LYS A 169 -0.52 7.10 -12.01
C LYS A 169 -0.83 7.67 -13.39
N GLY A 170 -2.00 8.25 -13.51
CA GLY A 170 -2.44 8.76 -14.80
C GLY A 170 -1.90 10.15 -15.16
N GLY A 171 -1.44 10.90 -14.15
CA GLY A 171 -0.90 12.25 -14.36
C GLY A 171 0.61 12.33 -14.40
N ASP A 172 1.35 11.23 -14.26
CA ASP A 172 2.81 11.23 -14.16
C ASP A 172 3.35 12.26 -13.17
N VAL A 173 2.73 12.35 -11.98
CA VAL A 173 3.05 13.35 -10.97
C VAL A 173 2.94 12.74 -9.57
N VAL A 174 3.79 13.20 -8.65
CA VAL A 174 3.60 12.99 -7.21
C VAL A 174 3.24 14.34 -6.58
N ILE A 175 2.08 14.42 -5.96
CA ILE A 175 1.57 15.63 -5.32
C ILE A 175 1.68 15.46 -3.82
N SER A 176 2.13 16.48 -3.12
CA SER A 176 2.13 16.53 -1.66
C SER A 176 1.03 17.45 -1.15
N TYR A 177 0.35 17.02 -0.08
CA TYR A 177 -0.73 17.75 0.55
C TYR A 177 -0.50 17.93 2.04
N ARG A 178 -1.08 18.98 2.60
CA ARG A 178 -1.26 19.15 4.04
C ARG A 178 -2.72 19.00 4.40
N LEU A 179 -2.99 18.38 5.54
CA LEU A 179 -4.35 18.32 6.08
C LEU A 179 -4.72 19.66 6.72
N ASP A 180 -5.78 20.28 6.22
CA ASP A 180 -6.54 21.30 6.95
C ASP A 180 -7.58 20.59 7.82
N ALA A 181 -7.22 20.32 9.07
CA ALA A 181 -8.07 19.57 9.99
C ALA A 181 -9.35 20.35 10.41
N ARG A 182 -9.39 21.67 10.26
CA ARG A 182 -10.58 22.47 10.56
C ARG A 182 -11.63 22.32 9.46
N ARG A 183 -11.18 22.30 8.22
CA ARG A 183 -12.05 22.15 7.04
C ARG A 183 -12.26 20.68 6.65
N GLY A 184 -11.44 19.76 7.17
CA GLY A 184 -11.47 18.35 6.79
C GLY A 184 -11.10 18.11 5.32
N VAL A 185 -10.13 18.85 4.78
CA VAL A 185 -9.70 18.75 3.37
C VAL A 185 -8.18 18.70 3.26
N LEU A 186 -7.70 18.21 2.13
CA LEU A 186 -6.28 18.29 1.77
C LEU A 186 -6.01 19.57 0.98
N VAL A 187 -4.93 20.27 1.33
CA VAL A 187 -4.45 21.47 0.63
C VAL A 187 -3.10 21.17 0.00
N GLU A 188 -2.98 21.36 -1.31
CA GLU A 188 -1.73 21.11 -2.02
C GLU A 188 -0.58 21.95 -1.43
N ALA A 189 0.57 21.29 -1.25
CA ALA A 189 1.78 21.88 -0.68
C ALA A 189 2.97 21.82 -1.65
N GLY A 190 2.89 20.99 -2.68
CA GLY A 190 3.90 20.86 -3.73
C GLY A 190 3.60 19.71 -4.67
N ARG A 191 4.30 19.71 -5.80
CA ARG A 191 4.24 18.61 -6.77
C ARG A 191 5.57 18.43 -7.49
N VAL A 192 5.80 17.23 -7.98
CA VAL A 192 6.97 16.89 -8.82
C VAL A 192 6.50 15.99 -9.96
N ALA A 193 6.89 16.33 -11.18
CA ALA A 193 6.63 15.52 -12.35
C ALA A 193 7.51 14.26 -12.34
N SER A 194 6.93 13.13 -12.72
CA SER A 194 7.64 11.93 -13.11
C SER A 194 7.95 11.95 -14.62
N ARG A 195 8.70 10.97 -15.09
CA ARG A 195 8.90 10.82 -16.54
C ARG A 195 7.56 10.53 -17.24
N PRO A 196 7.33 11.05 -18.44
CA PRO A 196 6.12 10.75 -19.19
C PRO A 196 5.94 9.24 -19.39
N GLY A 197 4.75 8.72 -19.08
CA GLY A 197 4.43 7.30 -19.18
C GLY A 197 4.97 6.43 -18.03
N ALA A 198 5.58 6.99 -16.99
CA ALA A 198 6.10 6.22 -15.87
C ALA A 198 4.97 5.64 -14.99
N GLY A 199 3.93 6.39 -14.75
CA GLY A 199 2.79 5.98 -13.93
C GLY A 199 3.15 5.75 -12.45
N PRO A 200 3.51 6.79 -11.68
CA PRO A 200 3.87 6.65 -10.27
C PRO A 200 2.71 6.06 -9.47
N ARG A 201 2.99 5.00 -8.71
CA ARG A 201 1.94 4.19 -8.07
C ARG A 201 1.97 4.26 -6.55
N HIS A 202 2.99 3.73 -5.93
CA HIS A 202 3.19 3.73 -4.48
C HIS A 202 4.52 4.40 -4.12
N ILE A 203 4.58 4.99 -2.92
CA ILE A 203 5.76 5.66 -2.39
C ILE A 203 6.11 5.09 -1.02
N GLY A 204 7.37 4.73 -0.82
CA GLY A 204 7.93 4.34 0.47
C GLY A 204 8.93 5.39 0.96
N PHE A 205 8.96 5.66 2.26
CA PHE A 205 9.90 6.60 2.86
C PHE A 205 11.02 5.86 3.58
N HIS A 206 12.23 6.40 3.48
CA HIS A 206 13.33 5.94 4.30
C HIS A 206 13.03 6.28 5.78
N PRO A 207 13.15 5.31 6.73
CA PRO A 207 12.68 5.50 8.10
C PRO A 207 13.41 6.59 8.90
N ARG A 208 14.63 6.97 8.50
CA ARG A 208 15.48 7.91 9.27
C ARG A 208 16.12 9.04 8.43
N ARG A 209 16.10 8.93 7.11
CA ARG A 209 16.78 9.87 6.21
C ARG A 209 15.81 10.54 5.25
N PRO A 210 16.15 11.69 4.67
CA PRO A 210 15.23 12.42 3.80
C PRO A 210 15.18 11.84 2.38
N PHE A 211 14.88 10.54 2.29
CA PHE A 211 14.72 9.87 1.00
C PHE A 211 13.35 9.24 0.87
N ALA A 212 12.82 9.27 -0.34
CA ALA A 212 11.58 8.60 -0.73
C ALA A 212 11.79 7.82 -2.02
N TYR A 213 11.05 6.73 -2.19
CA TYR A 213 11.15 5.80 -3.29
C TYR A 213 9.79 5.58 -3.89
N VAL A 214 9.62 5.89 -5.16
CA VAL A 214 8.34 5.71 -5.87
C VAL A 214 8.49 4.56 -6.85
N ILE A 215 7.66 3.52 -6.69
CA ILE A 215 7.50 2.49 -7.72
C ILE A 215 6.57 3.03 -8.81
N ASN A 216 7.05 3.01 -10.04
CA ASN A 216 6.30 3.40 -11.21
C ASN A 216 5.66 2.16 -11.84
N GLU A 217 4.34 2.21 -12.04
CA GLU A 217 3.58 1.05 -12.51
C GLU A 217 3.86 0.76 -13.98
N LEU A 218 3.81 1.78 -14.85
CA LEU A 218 3.69 1.58 -16.29
C LEU A 218 5.03 1.26 -16.97
N ASP A 219 6.14 1.75 -16.46
CA ASP A 219 7.47 1.53 -17.00
C ASP A 219 8.36 0.61 -16.14
N SER A 220 7.81 0.03 -15.07
CA SER A 220 8.52 -0.89 -14.15
C SER A 220 9.84 -0.31 -13.67
N THR A 221 9.83 0.92 -13.15
CA THR A 221 11.01 1.59 -12.60
C THR A 221 10.75 2.07 -11.17
N ILE A 222 11.84 2.37 -10.46
CA ILE A 222 11.82 3.01 -9.15
C ILE A 222 12.51 4.36 -9.29
N THR A 223 11.82 5.43 -8.89
CA THR A 223 12.45 6.76 -8.79
C THR A 223 12.81 7.03 -7.33
N THR A 224 14.08 7.31 -7.07
CA THR A 224 14.58 7.78 -5.77
C THR A 224 14.50 9.29 -5.73
N TYR A 225 14.01 9.82 -4.63
CA TYR A 225 13.91 11.27 -4.37
C TYR A 225 14.61 11.66 -3.07
N ARG A 226 15.19 12.86 -3.06
CA ARG A 226 15.47 13.58 -1.81
C ARG A 226 14.24 14.37 -1.41
N GLN A 227 13.77 14.17 -0.18
CA GLN A 227 12.63 14.90 0.39
C GLN A 227 13.09 16.10 1.20
N ALA A 228 12.48 17.25 0.96
CA ALA A 228 12.66 18.47 1.77
C ALA A 228 11.28 19.07 2.09
N GLY A 229 10.71 18.68 3.23
CA GLY A 229 9.33 19.03 3.57
C GLY A 229 8.34 18.47 2.54
N ALA A 230 7.55 19.34 1.90
CA ALA A 230 6.61 18.99 0.85
C ALA A 230 7.26 18.69 -0.52
N ARG A 231 8.55 19.02 -0.69
CA ARG A 231 9.23 18.93 -2.00
C ARG A 231 9.98 17.62 -2.13
N LEU A 232 9.93 17.06 -3.35
CA LEU A 232 10.72 15.93 -3.78
C LEU A 232 11.65 16.37 -4.92
N ALA A 233 12.94 16.05 -4.81
CA ALA A 233 13.92 16.27 -5.87
C ALA A 233 14.41 14.90 -6.37
N PRO A 234 14.28 14.55 -7.67
CA PRO A 234 14.68 13.26 -8.19
C PRO A 234 16.21 13.10 -8.13
N LEU A 235 16.67 11.92 -7.74
CA LEU A 235 18.09 11.57 -7.65
C LEU A 235 18.50 10.47 -8.62
N GLN A 236 17.64 9.45 -8.78
CA GLN A 236 17.97 8.25 -9.56
C GLN A 236 16.70 7.61 -10.08
N VAL A 237 16.80 6.96 -11.23
CA VAL A 237 15.80 6.03 -11.75
C VAL A 237 16.49 4.70 -12.04
N VAL A 238 15.92 3.60 -11.53
CA VAL A 238 16.41 2.24 -11.78
C VAL A 238 15.25 1.34 -12.22
N ARG A 239 15.54 0.30 -13.00
CA ARG A 239 14.54 -0.73 -13.33
C ARG A 239 14.19 -1.55 -12.11
N SER A 240 12.90 -1.87 -11.94
CA SER A 240 12.43 -2.77 -10.88
C SER A 240 12.56 -4.26 -11.26
N THR A 241 12.66 -4.56 -12.58
CA THR A 241 12.88 -5.89 -13.14
C THR A 241 14.35 -6.14 -13.43
N PRO A 242 14.80 -7.40 -13.64
CA PRO A 242 16.15 -7.71 -14.12
C PRO A 242 16.47 -6.99 -15.43
N PRO A 243 17.75 -6.65 -15.70
CA PRO A 243 18.16 -5.92 -16.91
C PRO A 243 17.86 -6.68 -18.21
N ASP A 244 17.95 -7.99 -18.17
CA ASP A 244 17.73 -8.93 -19.29
C ASP A 244 16.25 -9.28 -19.51
N PHE A 245 15.35 -8.88 -18.61
CA PHE A 245 13.93 -9.13 -18.80
C PHE A 245 13.32 -8.19 -19.85
N THR A 246 12.74 -8.77 -20.88
CA THR A 246 12.12 -8.06 -22.02
C THR A 246 10.60 -8.19 -22.11
N GLY A 247 9.99 -8.97 -21.19
CA GLY A 247 8.55 -9.19 -21.14
C GLY A 247 7.77 -8.00 -20.59
N TYR A 248 6.44 -8.10 -20.64
CA TYR A 248 5.57 -7.12 -20.01
C TYR A 248 5.59 -7.26 -18.48
N SER A 249 5.78 -6.16 -17.80
CA SER A 249 5.72 -6.08 -16.33
C SER A 249 5.21 -4.73 -15.88
N THR A 250 4.56 -4.72 -14.72
CA THR A 250 4.10 -3.49 -14.06
C THR A 250 4.52 -3.50 -12.59
N GLY A 251 5.10 -2.39 -12.12
CA GLY A 251 5.40 -2.21 -10.70
C GLY A 251 4.14 -2.17 -9.85
N ALA A 252 4.19 -2.70 -8.61
CA ALA A 252 3.03 -2.67 -7.73
C ALA A 252 3.32 -2.07 -6.35
N GLU A 253 3.90 -2.81 -5.44
CA GLU A 253 4.18 -2.38 -4.06
C GLU A 253 5.63 -2.01 -3.87
N ILE A 254 5.90 -1.12 -2.90
CA ILE A 254 7.24 -0.77 -2.45
C ILE A 254 7.28 -0.61 -0.93
N ALA A 255 8.26 -1.20 -0.28
CA ALA A 255 8.51 -1.04 1.14
C ALA A 255 10.01 -0.88 1.43
N VAL A 256 10.33 -0.13 2.47
CA VAL A 256 11.69 0.01 2.99
C VAL A 256 11.76 -0.65 4.36
N ASP A 257 12.82 -1.42 4.65
CA ASP A 257 13.00 -2.03 5.96
C ASP A 257 13.18 -0.98 7.07
N ARG A 258 12.92 -1.33 8.33
CA ARG A 258 13.10 -0.40 9.47
C ARG A 258 14.54 0.05 9.66
N ALA A 259 15.49 -0.75 9.18
CA ALA A 259 16.91 -0.41 9.22
C ALA A 259 17.25 0.67 8.19
N GLY A 260 16.40 0.89 7.16
CA GLY A 260 16.67 1.81 6.06
C GLY A 260 17.82 1.33 5.17
N ARG A 261 18.00 0.03 5.05
CA ARG A 261 19.09 -0.57 4.26
C ARG A 261 18.62 -1.26 3.00
N THR A 262 17.35 -1.65 2.97
CA THR A 262 16.78 -2.43 1.88
C THR A 262 15.44 -1.88 1.44
N ALA A 263 15.25 -1.72 0.15
CA ALA A 263 13.96 -1.50 -0.48
C ALA A 263 13.53 -2.79 -1.21
N TYR A 264 12.26 -3.15 -1.04
CA TYR A 264 11.60 -4.26 -1.72
C TYR A 264 10.54 -3.71 -2.66
N VAL A 265 10.39 -4.32 -3.83
CA VAL A 265 9.34 -3.97 -4.79
C VAL A 265 8.72 -5.22 -5.39
N SER A 266 7.43 -5.19 -5.70
CA SER A 266 6.78 -6.29 -6.44
C SER A 266 6.53 -5.93 -7.89
N ASN A 267 6.76 -6.90 -8.79
CA ASN A 267 6.63 -6.80 -10.23
C ASN A 267 5.58 -7.79 -10.73
N ARG A 268 4.46 -7.28 -11.25
CA ARG A 268 3.37 -8.09 -11.84
C ARG A 268 3.67 -8.34 -13.32
N GLY A 269 3.65 -9.58 -13.74
CA GLY A 269 4.06 -10.03 -15.06
C GLY A 269 5.43 -10.69 -15.06
N HIS A 270 6.47 -10.04 -14.50
CA HIS A 270 7.71 -10.73 -14.12
C HIS A 270 7.52 -11.64 -12.90
N ASP A 271 6.49 -11.36 -12.09
CA ASP A 271 6.06 -12.12 -10.92
C ASP A 271 7.20 -12.36 -9.91
N SER A 272 7.86 -11.27 -9.54
CA SER A 272 8.98 -11.28 -8.60
C SER A 272 8.89 -10.21 -7.52
N ILE A 273 9.70 -10.41 -6.46
CA ILE A 273 10.11 -9.35 -5.54
C ILE A 273 11.54 -8.94 -5.91
N GLY A 274 11.72 -7.68 -6.31
CA GLY A 274 13.04 -7.05 -6.45
C GLY A 274 13.54 -6.57 -5.08
N VAL A 275 14.80 -6.86 -4.78
CA VAL A 275 15.50 -6.47 -3.54
C VAL A 275 16.62 -5.51 -3.89
N PHE A 276 16.60 -4.33 -3.29
CA PHE A 276 17.56 -3.27 -3.57
C PHE A 276 18.26 -2.83 -2.29
N ALA A 277 19.59 -2.74 -2.32
CA ALA A 277 20.33 -2.08 -1.26
C ALA A 277 20.17 -0.56 -1.36
N ILE A 278 20.02 0.09 -0.23
CA ILE A 278 19.96 1.55 -0.12
C ILE A 278 21.33 2.07 0.33
N ASP A 279 21.94 2.93 -0.47
CA ASP A 279 23.16 3.63 -0.05
C ASP A 279 22.84 4.61 1.09
N ARG A 280 23.64 4.56 2.16
CA ARG A 280 23.39 5.31 3.37
C ARG A 280 23.54 6.84 3.20
N LEU A 281 24.37 7.29 2.27
CA LEU A 281 24.68 8.71 2.10
C LEU A 281 23.84 9.36 1.02
N SER A 282 23.78 8.73 -0.14
CA SER A 282 23.08 9.25 -1.31
C SER A 282 21.59 8.85 -1.34
N GLY A 283 21.19 7.75 -0.67
CA GLY A 283 19.87 7.16 -0.76
C GLY A 283 19.63 6.38 -2.05
N THR A 284 20.62 6.27 -2.93
CA THR A 284 20.48 5.55 -4.21
C THR A 284 20.30 4.05 -4.01
N LEU A 285 19.67 3.41 -5.00
CA LEU A 285 19.34 1.99 -5.01
C LEU A 285 20.33 1.21 -5.87
N THR A 286 20.78 0.07 -5.35
CA THR A 286 21.55 -0.94 -6.10
C THR A 286 20.82 -2.27 -6.04
N ALA A 287 20.51 -2.86 -7.18
CA ALA A 287 19.85 -4.16 -7.26
C ALA A 287 20.70 -5.27 -6.63
N ARG A 288 20.07 -6.15 -5.88
CA ARG A 288 20.71 -7.27 -5.17
C ARG A 288 20.14 -8.63 -5.55
N GLN A 289 18.82 -8.70 -5.79
CA GLN A 289 18.15 -9.97 -6.01
C GLN A 289 16.78 -9.74 -6.66
N TRP A 290 16.33 -10.71 -7.46
CA TRP A 290 14.94 -10.87 -7.87
C TRP A 290 14.50 -12.28 -7.48
N VAL A 291 13.45 -12.37 -6.65
CA VAL A 291 12.95 -13.64 -6.14
C VAL A 291 11.60 -13.92 -6.79
N PRO A 292 11.42 -15.08 -7.47
CA PRO A 292 10.11 -15.48 -7.98
C PRO A 292 9.08 -15.56 -6.85
N THR A 293 7.86 -15.04 -7.07
CA THR A 293 6.81 -15.00 -6.03
C THR A 293 6.07 -16.32 -5.84
N LYS A 294 6.43 -17.35 -6.61
CA LYS A 294 5.76 -18.67 -6.62
C LYS A 294 4.24 -18.59 -6.91
N GLY A 295 3.84 -17.53 -7.60
CA GLY A 295 2.48 -17.25 -8.01
C GLY A 295 2.46 -16.13 -9.04
N THR A 296 1.28 -15.67 -9.41
CA THR A 296 1.09 -14.66 -10.44
C THR A 296 0.42 -13.40 -9.90
N VAL A 297 0.74 -12.26 -10.52
CA VAL A 297 0.21 -10.94 -10.16
C VAL A 297 0.46 -10.61 -8.68
N PRO A 298 1.72 -10.49 -8.22
CA PRO A 298 2.06 -10.09 -6.84
C PRO A 298 1.69 -8.62 -6.60
N ARG A 299 0.40 -8.39 -6.35
CA ARG A 299 -0.16 -7.04 -6.22
C ARG A 299 0.33 -6.31 -4.97
N PHE A 300 0.55 -7.05 -3.90
CA PHE A 300 0.94 -6.53 -2.60
C PHE A 300 1.92 -7.47 -1.91
N PHE A 301 2.75 -6.92 -1.06
CA PHE A 301 3.51 -7.68 -0.06
C PHE A 301 3.63 -6.88 1.22
N ALA A 302 3.87 -7.56 2.32
CA ALA A 302 4.14 -6.93 3.61
C ALA A 302 5.25 -7.67 4.36
N LEU A 303 6.12 -6.90 5.02
CA LEU A 303 6.98 -7.42 6.07
C LEU A 303 6.15 -7.59 7.35
N ASP A 304 6.34 -8.70 8.06
CA ASP A 304 5.76 -8.86 9.39
C ASP A 304 6.37 -7.84 10.38
N PRO A 305 5.74 -7.57 11.54
CA PRO A 305 6.27 -6.60 12.49
C PRO A 305 7.67 -6.92 13.04
N THR A 306 8.15 -8.15 12.90
CA THR A 306 9.52 -8.53 13.28
C THR A 306 10.54 -8.37 12.15
N GLU A 307 10.06 -8.12 10.93
CA GLU A 307 10.83 -8.10 9.68
C GLU A 307 11.64 -9.39 9.41
N ARG A 308 11.19 -10.51 9.99
CA ARG A 308 11.77 -11.83 9.70
C ARG A 308 11.14 -12.51 8.50
N PHE A 309 9.91 -12.14 8.18
CA PHE A 309 9.16 -12.69 7.06
C PHE A 309 8.58 -11.60 6.19
N LEU A 310 8.65 -11.81 4.89
CA LEU A 310 7.95 -11.05 3.88
C LEU A 310 6.89 -11.94 3.24
N TYR A 311 5.63 -11.49 3.25
CA TYR A 311 4.48 -12.22 2.70
C TYR A 311 4.03 -11.57 1.42
N VAL A 312 3.94 -12.34 0.34
CA VAL A 312 3.57 -11.87 -0.99
C VAL A 312 2.15 -12.32 -1.32
N ALA A 313 1.27 -11.35 -1.56
CA ALA A 313 -0.11 -11.57 -2.01
C ALA A 313 -0.14 -11.70 -3.55
N ASN A 314 -0.19 -12.92 -4.03
CA ASN A 314 -0.32 -13.27 -5.44
C ASN A 314 -1.79 -13.26 -5.83
N GLN A 315 -2.29 -12.11 -6.29
CA GLN A 315 -3.71 -11.92 -6.62
C GLN A 315 -4.18 -12.92 -7.68
N GLY A 316 -3.36 -13.14 -8.73
CA GLY A 316 -3.75 -13.96 -9.87
C GLY A 316 -3.78 -15.45 -9.58
N SER A 317 -2.88 -15.96 -8.76
CA SER A 317 -2.82 -17.37 -8.36
C SER A 317 -3.52 -17.69 -7.04
N HIS A 318 -4.17 -16.70 -6.41
CA HIS A 318 -4.99 -16.89 -5.19
C HIS A 318 -4.20 -17.48 -4.02
N THR A 319 -2.96 -17.01 -3.82
CA THR A 319 -2.04 -17.51 -2.80
C THR A 319 -1.30 -16.40 -2.10
N ILE A 320 -0.88 -16.66 -0.87
CA ILE A 320 0.16 -15.90 -0.19
C ILE A 320 1.33 -16.85 0.03
N PHE A 321 2.54 -16.42 -0.37
CA PHE A 321 3.79 -17.09 -0.05
C PHE A 321 4.63 -16.26 0.90
N ALA A 322 5.29 -16.92 1.86
CA ALA A 322 6.21 -16.26 2.78
C ALA A 322 7.67 -16.52 2.40
N TYR A 323 8.48 -15.51 2.59
CA TYR A 323 9.94 -15.53 2.43
C TYR A 323 10.58 -15.13 3.74
N ARG A 324 11.69 -15.77 4.09
CA ARG A 324 12.51 -15.32 5.22
C ARG A 324 13.38 -14.15 4.75
N ALA A 325 13.31 -13.03 5.46
CA ALA A 325 14.19 -11.90 5.23
C ALA A 325 15.47 -12.06 6.06
N GLY A 326 16.61 -12.09 5.40
CA GLY A 326 17.94 -12.16 6.01
C GLY A 326 18.36 -10.81 6.60
N ARG A 327 19.39 -10.82 7.44
CA ARG A 327 19.98 -9.59 7.99
C ARG A 327 20.60 -8.67 6.93
N ASP A 328 20.98 -9.25 5.79
CA ASP A 328 21.47 -8.54 4.59
C ASP A 328 20.34 -8.04 3.68
N GLY A 329 19.09 -8.26 4.06
CA GLY A 329 17.88 -7.90 3.31
C GLY A 329 17.50 -8.89 2.22
N LYS A 330 18.33 -9.90 1.91
CA LYS A 330 17.97 -10.91 0.90
C LYS A 330 16.82 -11.78 1.37
N LEU A 331 16.05 -12.25 0.40
CA LEU A 331 14.89 -13.11 0.63
C LEU A 331 15.23 -14.57 0.30
N SER A 332 14.88 -15.47 1.21
CA SER A 332 14.94 -16.92 0.98
C SER A 332 13.54 -17.51 1.03
N PRO A 333 13.17 -18.39 0.08
CA PRO A 333 11.85 -19.00 0.07
C PRO A 333 11.63 -19.88 1.30
N THR A 334 10.37 -19.95 1.74
CA THR A 334 9.92 -20.90 2.77
C THR A 334 8.95 -21.92 2.17
N SER A 335 8.50 -22.87 2.99
CA SER A 335 7.40 -23.78 2.65
C SER A 335 6.01 -23.17 2.95
N ILE A 336 5.95 -21.95 3.52
CA ILE A 336 4.69 -21.34 3.94
C ILE A 336 3.92 -20.85 2.72
N LYS A 337 2.77 -21.50 2.51
CA LYS A 337 1.79 -21.14 1.49
C LYS A 337 0.42 -21.05 2.14
N VAL A 338 -0.33 -20.00 1.84
CA VAL A 338 -1.72 -19.83 2.25
C VAL A 338 -2.58 -19.72 1.00
N ASN A 339 -3.59 -20.58 0.87
CA ASN A 339 -4.59 -20.46 -0.19
C ASN A 339 -5.66 -19.46 0.26
N VAL A 340 -5.81 -18.38 -0.49
CA VAL A 340 -6.80 -17.32 -0.25
C VAL A 340 -7.16 -16.65 -1.55
N GLY A 341 -8.45 -16.52 -1.84
CA GLY A 341 -8.93 -15.99 -3.12
C GLY A 341 -8.51 -14.53 -3.32
N SER A 342 -7.83 -14.25 -4.43
CA SER A 342 -7.48 -12.89 -4.93
C SER A 342 -7.01 -11.91 -3.84
N PRO A 343 -5.96 -12.23 -3.07
CA PRO A 343 -5.45 -11.36 -2.00
C PRO A 343 -4.91 -10.05 -2.60
N ALA A 344 -5.34 -8.92 -2.04
CA ALA A 344 -5.01 -7.59 -2.55
C ALA A 344 -4.19 -6.75 -1.57
N CYS A 345 -4.32 -6.99 -0.26
CA CYS A 345 -3.62 -6.28 0.80
C CYS A 345 -3.43 -7.18 2.01
N ILE A 346 -2.32 -7.01 2.74
CA ILE A 346 -2.03 -7.72 4.00
C ILE A 346 -1.58 -6.67 5.02
N VAL A 347 -2.23 -6.64 6.20
CA VAL A 347 -1.78 -5.83 7.32
C VAL A 347 -1.68 -6.67 8.58
N PHE A 348 -0.78 -6.29 9.49
CA PHE A 348 -0.52 -7.04 10.72
C PHE A 348 -0.92 -6.22 11.95
N SER A 349 -1.53 -6.87 12.97
CA SER A 349 -1.64 -6.28 14.30
C SER A 349 -0.26 -6.06 14.91
N GLY A 350 -0.10 -5.02 15.74
CA GLY A 350 1.19 -4.72 16.38
C GLY A 350 2.30 -4.26 15.43
N GLY A 351 1.97 -3.94 14.18
CA GLY A 351 2.82 -3.24 13.22
C GLY A 351 2.56 -1.73 13.28
N GLU A 352 3.57 -0.91 13.03
CA GLU A 352 3.32 0.48 12.67
C GLU A 352 2.63 0.49 11.30
N THR A 353 1.52 1.21 11.17
CA THR A 353 0.94 1.56 9.87
C THR A 353 1.96 2.42 9.12
N ARG A 354 2.50 1.88 8.05
CA ARG A 354 3.46 2.56 7.17
C ARG A 354 2.76 3.31 6.07
#